data_8abc53c93c44a6917035fdc1d3d99f11
#
_entry.id   8abc53c93c44a6917035fdc1d3d99f11
#
_cell.length_a   1.000
_cell.length_b   1.000
_cell.length_c   1.000
_cell.angle_alpha   90.00
_cell.angle_beta   90.00
_cell.angle_gamma   90.00
#
_symmetry.space_group_name_H-M   'P 1'
#
loop_
_entity.id
_entity.type
_entity.pdbx_description
1 polymer ?
#
loop_
_entity_poly.entity_id
_entity_poly.type
_entity_poly.pdbx_seq_one_letter_code
_entity_poly.pdbx_strand_id
1 'polypeptide(L)'
;EALVAAGVKAVFTPTDNTVMTAELSIYETFTEAGVQHYTGADSFALNGAFVGYGVDYVQLGEATADMVVELLCGGKTPADLPYQTFDNGIVTINTESCEALGLDLDTVKEAFKPYCTEIVVVTTQENF
;
A
#
# COMPACT_ATOMS: atom_id res chain seq x y z
N GLU A 1 -11.03 -16.75 -6.20
CA GLU A 1 -11.00 -18.09 -6.82
C GLU A 1 -10.66 -18.05 -8.30
N ALA A 2 -11.28 -17.20 -9.15
CA ALA A 2 -11.03 -17.16 -10.60
C ALA A 2 -9.57 -16.88 -10.96
N LEU A 3 -8.92 -15.93 -10.27
CA LEU A 3 -7.51 -15.59 -10.48
C LEU A 3 -6.59 -16.75 -10.08
N VAL A 4 -6.89 -17.42 -8.97
CA VAL A 4 -6.15 -18.61 -8.52
C VAL A 4 -6.29 -19.73 -9.55
N ALA A 5 -7.51 -20.00 -10.03
CA ALA A 5 -7.76 -20.99 -11.07
C ALA A 5 -7.08 -20.66 -12.41
N ALA A 6 -6.86 -19.39 -12.71
CA ALA A 6 -6.09 -18.93 -13.86
C ALA A 6 -4.56 -19.10 -13.70
N GLY A 7 -4.09 -19.53 -12.52
CA GLY A 7 -2.68 -19.81 -12.28
C GLY A 7 -1.79 -18.56 -12.17
N VAL A 8 -2.37 -17.40 -11.79
CA VAL A 8 -1.59 -16.18 -11.60
C VAL A 8 -0.62 -16.35 -10.41
N LYS A 9 0.50 -15.67 -10.45
CA LYS A 9 1.51 -15.71 -9.37
C LYS A 9 1.45 -14.50 -8.46
N ALA A 10 0.91 -13.39 -8.97
CA ALA A 10 0.73 -12.15 -8.24
C ALA A 10 -0.57 -11.47 -8.66
N VAL A 11 -1.19 -10.77 -7.72
CA VAL A 11 -2.37 -9.92 -7.94
C VAL A 11 -2.03 -8.52 -7.45
N PHE A 12 -2.46 -7.51 -8.17
CA PHE A 12 -2.42 -6.12 -7.73
C PHE A 12 -3.83 -5.57 -7.60
N THR A 13 -4.16 -5.03 -6.43
CA THR A 13 -5.42 -4.32 -6.19
C THR A 13 -5.11 -2.84 -5.96
N PRO A 14 -5.62 -1.91 -6.80
CA PRO A 14 -5.52 -0.49 -6.52
C PRO A 14 -6.32 -0.13 -5.26
N THR A 15 -6.14 1.09 -4.75
CA THR A 15 -6.87 1.57 -3.58
C THR A 15 -8.38 1.58 -3.87
N ASP A 16 -9.11 0.64 -3.28
CA ASP A 16 -10.54 0.46 -3.42
C ASP A 16 -11.16 0.01 -2.09
N ASN A 17 -12.08 0.80 -1.56
CA ASN A 17 -12.67 0.56 -0.24
C ASN A 17 -13.53 -0.71 -0.19
N THR A 18 -14.14 -1.12 -1.30
CA THR A 18 -14.96 -2.34 -1.36
C THR A 18 -14.08 -3.57 -1.25
N VAL A 19 -12.99 -3.62 -2.01
CA VAL A 19 -12.03 -4.74 -1.95
C VAL A 19 -11.32 -4.76 -0.60
N MET A 20 -10.90 -3.60 -0.08
CA MET A 20 -10.26 -3.49 1.24
C MET A 20 -11.15 -4.09 2.35
N THR A 21 -12.45 -3.77 2.34
CA THR A 21 -13.39 -4.32 3.33
C THR A 21 -13.54 -5.83 3.22
N ALA A 22 -13.36 -6.39 2.03
CA ALA A 22 -13.43 -7.83 1.79
C ALA A 22 -12.09 -8.57 2.03
N GLU A 23 -10.99 -7.83 2.25
CA GLU A 23 -9.63 -8.40 2.29
C GLU A 23 -9.48 -9.52 3.30
N LEU A 24 -10.00 -9.36 4.53
CA LEU A 24 -10.00 -10.40 5.57
C LEU A 24 -10.68 -11.73 5.13
N SER A 25 -11.51 -11.68 4.08
CA SER A 25 -12.18 -12.87 3.55
C SER A 25 -11.47 -13.48 2.34
N ILE A 26 -10.48 -12.81 1.78
CA ILE A 26 -9.83 -13.23 0.53
C ILE A 26 -8.34 -13.48 0.64
N TYR A 27 -7.64 -12.88 1.64
CA TYR A 27 -6.18 -13.00 1.75
C TYR A 27 -5.71 -14.45 1.95
N GLU A 28 -6.42 -15.23 2.76
CA GLU A 28 -6.11 -16.65 2.98
C GLU A 28 -6.16 -17.44 1.67
N THR A 29 -7.17 -17.20 0.82
CA THR A 29 -7.29 -17.83 -0.49
C THR A 29 -6.07 -17.57 -1.38
N PHE A 30 -5.49 -16.38 -1.32
CA PHE A 30 -4.29 -16.04 -2.08
C PHE A 30 -3.03 -16.66 -1.45
N THR A 31 -2.85 -16.55 -0.15
CA THR A 31 -1.68 -17.09 0.55
C THR A 31 -1.60 -18.60 0.45
N GLU A 32 -2.71 -19.32 0.65
CA GLU A 32 -2.80 -20.78 0.49
C GLU A 32 -2.48 -21.24 -0.95
N ALA A 33 -2.86 -20.44 -1.93
CA ALA A 33 -2.56 -20.70 -3.34
C ALA A 33 -1.15 -20.25 -3.77
N GLY A 34 -0.35 -19.68 -2.86
CA GLY A 34 0.96 -19.13 -3.17
C GLY A 34 0.93 -17.91 -4.09
N VAL A 35 -0.16 -17.14 -4.06
CA VAL A 35 -0.36 -15.93 -4.86
C VAL A 35 -0.02 -14.70 -4.02
N GLN A 36 0.94 -13.94 -4.46
CA GLN A 36 1.36 -12.70 -3.81
C GLN A 36 0.35 -11.59 -4.07
N HIS A 37 -0.26 -11.03 -3.02
CA HIS A 37 -1.23 -9.94 -3.14
C HIS A 37 -0.59 -8.61 -2.80
N TYR A 38 -0.37 -7.78 -3.83
CA TYR A 38 0.12 -6.42 -3.75
C TYR A 38 -1.03 -5.43 -3.84
N THR A 39 -0.99 -4.36 -3.07
CA THR A 39 -2.11 -3.41 -2.95
C THR A 39 -1.65 -1.97 -2.91
N GLY A 40 -2.56 -1.03 -3.18
CA GLY A 40 -2.30 0.41 -3.25
C GLY A 40 -2.40 1.16 -1.92
N ALA A 41 -2.56 0.47 -0.77
CA ALA A 41 -2.64 1.11 0.55
C ALA A 41 -2.19 0.15 1.67
N ASP A 42 -1.72 0.73 2.77
CA ASP A 42 -1.30 0.05 3.99
C ASP A 42 -2.42 -0.73 4.69
N SER A 43 -3.64 -0.19 4.66
CA SER A 43 -4.85 -0.82 5.24
C SER A 43 -5.13 -2.22 4.70
N PHE A 44 -4.79 -2.51 3.46
CA PHE A 44 -4.90 -3.86 2.92
C PHE A 44 -3.91 -4.83 3.60
N ALA A 45 -2.68 -4.39 3.88
CA ALA A 45 -1.71 -5.22 4.58
C ALA A 45 -2.13 -5.48 6.03
N LEU A 46 -2.78 -4.53 6.69
CA LEU A 46 -3.40 -4.73 8.01
C LEU A 46 -4.54 -5.77 7.96
N ASN A 47 -5.22 -5.88 6.84
CA ASN A 47 -6.29 -6.87 6.60
C ASN A 47 -5.78 -8.18 5.96
N GLY A 48 -4.47 -8.41 5.94
CA GLY A 48 -3.89 -9.69 5.51
C GLY A 48 -3.26 -9.73 4.12
N ALA A 49 -3.36 -8.66 3.29
CA ALA A 49 -2.62 -8.62 2.02
C ALA A 49 -1.10 -8.68 2.26
N PHE A 50 -0.37 -9.29 1.35
CA PHE A 50 1.08 -9.46 1.49
C PHE A 50 1.82 -8.13 1.60
N VAL A 51 1.57 -7.20 0.68
CA VAL A 51 2.22 -5.89 0.65
C VAL A 51 1.21 -4.81 0.29
N GLY A 52 1.20 -3.72 1.10
CA GLY A 52 0.59 -2.45 0.76
C GLY A 52 1.66 -1.42 0.38
N TYR A 53 1.49 -0.75 -0.76
CA TYR A 53 2.32 0.39 -1.14
C TYR A 53 1.42 1.63 -1.18
N GLY A 54 1.55 2.48 -0.17
CA GLY A 54 0.70 3.64 0.03
C GLY A 54 1.45 4.96 -0.02
N VAL A 55 0.71 6.04 -0.17
CA VAL A 55 1.24 7.40 -0.07
C VAL A 55 1.55 7.72 1.39
N ASP A 56 2.65 8.42 1.65
CA ASP A 56 2.89 9.06 2.95
C ASP A 56 1.89 10.22 3.14
N TYR A 57 0.83 9.94 3.91
CA TYR A 57 -0.24 10.92 4.16
C TYR A 57 0.21 12.11 5.00
N VAL A 58 1.27 11.99 5.80
CA VAL A 58 1.84 13.13 6.55
C VAL A 58 2.48 14.09 5.57
N GLN A 59 3.36 13.61 4.69
CA GLN A 59 3.98 14.43 3.66
C GLN A 59 2.94 15.01 2.68
N LEU A 60 1.91 14.25 2.32
CA LEU A 60 0.81 14.76 1.50
C LEU A 60 0.08 15.91 2.20
N GLY A 61 -0.17 15.80 3.50
CA GLY A 61 -0.79 16.85 4.33
C GLY A 61 0.08 18.10 4.40
N GLU A 62 1.38 17.95 4.64
CA GLU A 62 2.34 19.06 4.69
C GLU A 62 2.41 19.80 3.34
N ALA A 63 2.57 19.09 2.23
CA ALA A 63 2.61 19.68 0.90
C ALA A 63 1.28 20.39 0.54
N THR A 64 0.15 19.84 0.98
CA THR A 64 -1.15 20.49 0.81
C THR A 64 -1.23 21.79 1.60
N ALA A 65 -0.74 21.81 2.85
CA ALA A 65 -0.71 23.00 3.69
C ALA A 65 0.20 24.09 3.07
N ASP A 66 1.36 23.71 2.55
CA ASP A 66 2.26 24.65 1.85
C ASP A 66 1.58 25.28 0.64
N MET A 67 0.85 24.51 -0.16
CA MET A 67 0.07 25.05 -1.28
C MET A 67 -1.00 26.05 -0.80
N VAL A 68 -1.67 25.78 0.31
CA VAL A 68 -2.67 26.68 0.91
C VAL A 68 -1.99 27.99 1.37
N VAL A 69 -0.82 27.92 2.00
CA VAL A 69 -0.05 29.12 2.40
C VAL A 69 0.33 29.97 1.18
N GLU A 70 0.76 29.35 0.09
CA GLU A 70 1.08 30.07 -1.16
C GLU A 70 -0.16 30.78 -1.74
N LEU A 71 -1.35 30.19 -1.65
CA LEU A 71 -2.59 30.82 -2.10
C LEU A 71 -3.03 31.96 -1.19
N LEU A 72 -2.96 31.79 0.14
CA LEU A 72 -3.51 32.75 1.09
C LEU A 72 -2.53 33.89 1.42
N CYS A 73 -1.23 33.62 1.45
CA CYS A 73 -0.20 34.53 1.91
C CYS A 73 0.84 34.85 0.82
N GLY A 74 1.07 33.95 -0.12
CA GLY A 74 2.08 34.06 -1.17
C GLY A 74 1.62 34.82 -2.41
N GLY A 75 0.36 35.26 -2.47
CA GLY A 75 -0.23 36.01 -3.59
C GLY A 75 -0.41 35.21 -4.88
N LYS A 76 -0.30 33.89 -4.83
CA LYS A 76 -0.57 33.00 -5.96
C LYS A 76 -2.05 32.74 -6.12
N THR A 77 -2.46 32.39 -7.34
CA THR A 77 -3.79 31.90 -7.67
C THR A 77 -3.75 30.39 -7.91
N PRO A 78 -4.89 29.67 -7.91
CA PRO A 78 -4.92 28.24 -8.26
C PRO A 78 -4.32 27.94 -9.64
N ALA A 79 -4.35 28.87 -10.58
CA ALA A 79 -3.77 28.71 -11.92
C ALA A 79 -2.23 28.75 -11.90
N ASP A 80 -1.62 29.34 -10.87
CA ASP A 80 -0.16 29.44 -10.73
C ASP A 80 0.45 28.23 -10.01
N LEU A 81 -0.39 27.35 -9.43
CA LEU A 81 0.02 26.16 -8.69
C LEU A 81 -0.27 24.90 -9.52
N PRO A 82 0.75 24.20 -10.03
CA PRO A 82 0.53 22.93 -10.71
C PRO A 82 0.06 21.88 -9.72
N TYR A 83 -0.70 20.88 -10.21
CA TYR A 83 -0.95 19.69 -9.42
C TYR A 83 0.38 18.96 -9.11
N GLN A 84 0.44 18.34 -7.96
CA GLN A 84 1.60 17.55 -7.52
C GLN A 84 1.26 16.08 -7.50
N THR A 85 2.24 15.24 -7.82
CA THR A 85 2.19 13.80 -7.69
C THR A 85 3.28 13.36 -6.70
N PHE A 86 3.00 12.31 -5.94
CA PHE A 86 3.94 11.76 -4.97
C PHE A 86 4.37 10.37 -5.43
N ASP A 87 5.68 10.15 -5.47
CA ASP A 87 6.33 8.86 -5.76
C ASP A 87 7.10 8.30 -4.54
N ASN A 88 6.88 8.90 -3.37
CA ASN A 88 7.52 8.58 -2.09
C ASN A 88 6.61 7.70 -1.23
N GLY A 89 6.30 6.50 -1.69
CA GLY A 89 5.41 5.60 -0.98
C GLY A 89 6.05 4.95 0.26
N ILE A 90 5.18 4.59 1.21
CA ILE A 90 5.51 3.70 2.34
C ILE A 90 5.13 2.28 1.92
N VAL A 91 6.06 1.35 2.10
CA VAL A 91 5.80 -0.09 1.93
C VAL A 91 5.41 -0.69 3.27
N THR A 92 4.23 -1.28 3.34
CA THR A 92 3.75 -2.02 4.51
C THR A 92 3.71 -3.50 4.18
N ILE A 93 4.49 -4.32 4.91
CA ILE A 93 4.60 -5.77 4.68
C ILE A 93 3.87 -6.49 5.82
N ASN A 94 2.91 -7.35 5.48
CA ASN A 94 2.30 -8.26 6.43
C ASN A 94 3.23 -9.47 6.64
N THR A 95 3.72 -9.64 7.87
CA THR A 95 4.69 -10.69 8.19
C THR A 95 4.08 -12.08 8.19
N GLU A 96 2.81 -12.22 8.55
CA GLU A 96 2.10 -13.51 8.54
C GLU A 96 1.88 -14.01 7.11
N SER A 97 1.45 -13.11 6.22
CA SER A 97 1.29 -13.42 4.80
C SER A 97 2.64 -13.66 4.10
N CYS A 98 3.70 -12.94 4.50
CA CYS A 98 5.05 -13.17 4.03
C CYS A 98 5.53 -14.59 4.40
N GLU A 99 5.32 -15.01 5.65
CA GLU A 99 5.68 -16.35 6.14
C GLU A 99 4.84 -17.44 5.45
N ALA A 100 3.52 -17.24 5.34
CA ALA A 100 2.61 -18.19 4.68
C ALA A 100 2.96 -18.41 3.19
N LEU A 101 3.49 -17.38 2.52
CA LEU A 101 4.00 -17.46 1.15
C LEU A 101 5.40 -18.10 1.07
N GLY A 102 6.02 -18.43 2.20
CA GLY A 102 7.38 -18.99 2.26
C GLY A 102 8.47 -18.00 1.85
N LEU A 103 8.25 -16.70 2.00
CA LEU A 103 9.17 -15.65 1.61
C LEU A 103 10.00 -15.19 2.81
N ASP A 104 11.26 -14.89 2.56
CA ASP A 104 12.16 -14.30 3.55
C ASP A 104 11.93 -12.79 3.66
N LEU A 105 11.55 -12.33 4.85
CA LEU A 105 11.18 -10.94 5.10
C LEU A 105 12.29 -9.94 4.78
N ASP A 106 13.54 -10.27 5.09
CA ASP A 106 14.66 -9.36 4.86
C ASP A 106 14.96 -9.25 3.36
N THR A 107 14.83 -10.35 2.62
CA THR A 107 14.91 -10.34 1.15
C THR A 107 13.81 -9.46 0.55
N VAL A 108 12.58 -9.55 1.06
CA VAL A 108 11.46 -8.71 0.61
C VAL A 108 11.74 -7.24 0.90
N LYS A 109 12.18 -6.90 2.11
CA LYS A 109 12.54 -5.51 2.48
C LYS A 109 13.62 -4.93 1.56
N GLU A 110 14.70 -5.68 1.32
CA GLU A 110 15.79 -5.23 0.44
C GLU A 110 15.32 -5.00 -1.00
N ALA A 111 14.38 -5.81 -1.49
CA ALA A 111 13.81 -5.62 -2.81
C ALA A 111 12.98 -4.34 -2.95
N PHE A 112 12.27 -3.91 -1.90
CA PHE A 112 11.46 -2.68 -1.91
C PHE A 112 12.23 -1.41 -1.55
N LYS A 113 13.32 -1.51 -0.82
CA LYS A 113 14.13 -0.38 -0.32
C LYS A 113 14.48 0.70 -1.36
N PRO A 114 14.79 0.37 -2.64
CA PRO A 114 15.06 1.39 -3.64
C PRO A 114 13.83 2.20 -4.09
N TYR A 115 12.60 1.75 -3.77
CA TYR A 115 11.36 2.27 -4.32
C TYR A 115 10.43 2.93 -3.28
N CYS A 116 10.85 3.01 -2.03
CA CYS A 116 10.05 3.57 -0.95
C CYS A 116 10.90 4.43 -0.01
N THR A 117 10.24 5.33 0.72
CA THR A 117 10.86 6.16 1.75
C THR A 117 10.93 5.45 3.10
N GLU A 118 9.99 4.56 3.36
CA GLU A 118 9.88 3.82 4.61
C GLU A 118 9.34 2.41 4.35
N ILE A 119 9.78 1.46 5.19
CA ILE A 119 9.24 0.10 5.23
C ILE A 119 8.70 -0.16 6.63
N VAL A 120 7.41 -0.43 6.71
CA VAL A 120 6.69 -0.80 7.93
C VAL A 120 6.36 -2.28 7.87
N VAL A 121 6.39 -2.97 9.00
CA VAL A 121 5.96 -4.36 9.12
C VAL A 121 4.78 -4.45 10.07
N VAL A 122 3.78 -5.25 9.70
CA VAL A 122 2.54 -5.42 10.44
C VAL A 122 2.16 -6.89 10.52
N THR A 123 1.22 -7.21 11.40
CA THR A 123 0.47 -8.47 11.44
C THR A 123 -0.98 -8.19 11.07
N THR A 124 -1.70 -9.23 10.69
CA THR A 124 -3.14 -9.14 10.39
C THR A 124 -3.93 -8.71 11.62
N GLN A 125 -4.83 -7.76 11.45
CA GLN A 125 -5.69 -7.23 12.50
C GLN A 125 -7.15 -7.57 12.18
N GLU A 126 -7.78 -8.42 13.00
CA GLU A 126 -9.16 -8.85 12.79
C GLU A 126 -10.21 -7.75 13.03
N ASN A 127 -9.81 -6.65 13.68
CA ASN A 127 -10.69 -5.52 14.06
C ASN A 127 -10.01 -4.20 13.69
N PHE A 128 -10.13 -3.83 12.45
CA PHE A 128 -9.64 -2.55 11.94
C PHE A 128 -10.80 -1.73 11.34
#